data_6b95165804b2815778c96a5a5b2410e5
#
_entry.id   6b95165804b2815778c96a5a5b2410e5
#
_cell.length_a   1.000
_cell.length_b   1.000
_cell.length_c   1.000
_cell.angle_alpha   90.00
_cell.angle_beta   90.00
_cell.angle_gamma   90.00
#
_symmetry.space_group_name_H-M   'P 1'
#
loop_
_entity.id
_entity.type
_entity.pdbx_description
1 polymer ?
#
loop_
_entity_poly.entity_id
_entity_poly.type
_entity_poly.pdbx_seq_one_letter_code
_entity_poly.pdbx_strand_id
1 'polypeptide(L)'
;MDLTNKKACIISCGVGHGHYHVGIDRLAKSLNFVGWAGETILRKDYPPNAPEHGGDNQYNFKVWAFEEAFSIGFEVVIWCDSSLYAVENPMPLFDYVNVNGLYFFKSGYSLAETATDKLCNYADVQRETLIDVSEFATGLIGVNISNPKGKEWFNTWKQYMIDGMFGGNRVHDENDSQHHLFKFSRQDQSASSMILYKMGITTCGETEDFLAYKDTGYNPDKILFFVGGI
;
A
#
# COMPACT_ATOMS: atom_id res chain seq x y z
N MET A 1 19.00 2.24 15.51
CA MET A 1 19.83 1.76 14.37
C MET A 1 20.08 2.92 13.43
N ASP A 2 21.29 3.18 13.03
CA ASP A 2 21.57 4.34 12.19
C ASP A 2 21.15 4.01 10.74
N LEU A 3 20.00 4.60 10.31
CA LEU A 3 19.48 4.45 8.94
C LEU A 3 20.29 5.27 7.92
N THR A 4 21.31 6.04 8.36
CA THR A 4 22.15 6.84 7.46
C THR A 4 22.92 5.98 6.45
N ASN A 5 23.08 4.68 6.70
CA ASN A 5 23.69 3.72 5.79
C ASN A 5 22.69 2.94 4.92
N LYS A 6 21.38 3.04 5.18
CA LYS A 6 20.33 2.44 4.35
C LYS A 6 19.51 3.55 3.73
N LYS A 7 19.50 3.59 2.42
CA LYS A 7 18.73 4.56 1.66
C LYS A 7 17.24 4.34 1.92
N ALA A 8 16.65 5.15 2.80
CA ALA A 8 15.25 5.13 3.21
C ALA A 8 14.49 6.27 2.56
N CYS A 9 13.28 6.02 2.06
CA CYS A 9 12.49 7.00 1.33
C CYS A 9 10.99 6.85 1.60
N ILE A 10 10.28 7.99 1.73
CA ILE A 10 8.82 8.04 1.66
C ILE A 10 8.43 8.42 0.24
N ILE A 11 7.52 7.66 -0.37
CA ILE A 11 7.00 7.93 -1.71
C ILE A 11 5.49 8.14 -1.69
N SER A 12 5.00 8.99 -2.58
CA SER A 12 3.56 9.22 -2.79
C SER A 12 3.30 9.79 -4.17
N CYS A 13 2.11 9.51 -4.71
CA CYS A 13 1.62 10.14 -5.94
C CYS A 13 0.19 10.64 -5.73
N GLY A 14 -0.06 11.90 -6.07
CA GLY A 14 -1.38 12.50 -6.09
C GLY A 14 -1.83 12.77 -7.53
N VAL A 15 -2.23 11.71 -8.24
CA VAL A 15 -2.60 11.78 -9.66
C VAL A 15 -4.10 11.96 -9.86
N GLY A 16 -4.51 12.57 -10.98
CA GLY A 16 -5.91 12.78 -11.31
C GLY A 16 -6.44 14.13 -10.82
N HIS A 17 -7.41 14.15 -9.92
CA HIS A 17 -8.06 15.39 -9.47
C HIS A 17 -7.17 16.25 -8.56
N GLY A 18 -7.35 17.57 -8.63
CA GLY A 18 -6.52 18.55 -7.91
C GLY A 18 -6.52 18.39 -6.37
N HIS A 19 -7.56 17.77 -5.77
CA HIS A 19 -7.58 17.49 -4.33
C HIS A 19 -6.48 16.49 -3.93
N TYR A 20 -6.07 15.55 -4.79
CA TYR A 20 -4.92 14.67 -4.53
C TYR A 20 -3.61 15.45 -4.46
N HIS A 21 -3.47 16.52 -5.29
CA HIS A 21 -2.31 17.42 -5.20
C HIS A 21 -2.25 18.18 -3.87
N VAL A 22 -3.41 18.60 -3.34
CA VAL A 22 -3.50 19.20 -1.99
C VAL A 22 -3.07 18.18 -0.92
N GLY A 23 -3.45 16.91 -1.08
CA GLY A 23 -3.01 15.82 -0.21
C GLY A 23 -1.49 15.65 -0.20
N ILE A 24 -0.83 15.69 -1.36
CA ILE A 24 0.65 15.66 -1.46
C ILE A 24 1.29 16.84 -0.72
N ASP A 25 0.76 18.06 -0.90
CA ASP A 25 1.28 19.24 -0.19
C ASP A 25 1.09 19.11 1.33
N ARG A 26 -0.04 18.54 1.78
CA ARG A 26 -0.31 18.28 3.18
C ARG A 26 0.66 17.25 3.75
N LEU A 27 0.90 16.14 3.05
CA LEU A 27 1.86 15.11 3.45
C LEU A 27 3.27 15.70 3.58
N ALA A 28 3.73 16.46 2.58
CA ALA A 28 5.03 17.13 2.62
C ALA A 28 5.19 18.06 3.83
N LYS A 29 4.17 18.90 4.09
CA LYS A 29 4.17 19.82 5.23
C LYS A 29 4.17 19.08 6.57
N SER A 30 3.39 18.00 6.69
CA SER A 30 3.30 17.22 7.92
C SER A 30 4.61 16.48 8.22
N LEU A 31 5.24 15.88 7.21
CA LEU A 31 6.55 15.24 7.36
C LEU A 31 7.62 16.24 7.85
N ASN A 32 7.65 17.43 7.27
CA ASN A 32 8.54 18.49 7.72
C ASN A 32 8.23 18.91 9.18
N PHE A 33 6.95 19.05 9.53
CA PHE A 33 6.51 19.46 10.87
C PHE A 33 6.94 18.45 11.95
N VAL A 34 6.85 17.13 11.67
CA VAL A 34 7.29 16.08 12.60
C VAL A 34 8.79 15.81 12.57
N GLY A 35 9.56 16.62 11.87
CA GLY A 35 11.02 16.52 11.81
C GLY A 35 11.55 15.34 11.03
N TRP A 36 10.82 14.86 9.99
CA TRP A 36 11.36 13.89 9.07
C TRP A 36 12.52 14.47 8.29
N ALA A 37 13.71 13.89 8.44
CA ALA A 37 14.95 14.32 7.78
C ALA A 37 15.41 13.37 6.64
N GLY A 38 14.65 12.30 6.39
CA GLY A 38 14.94 11.35 5.29
C GLY A 38 14.44 11.85 3.95
N GLU A 39 14.74 11.08 2.92
CA GLU A 39 14.36 11.40 1.54
C GLU A 39 12.87 11.22 1.28
N THR A 40 12.35 11.99 0.32
CA THR A 40 10.96 11.86 -0.15
C THR A 40 10.86 11.99 -1.67
N ILE A 41 9.99 11.18 -2.29
CA ILE A 41 9.58 11.32 -3.69
C ILE A 41 8.07 11.54 -3.70
N LEU A 42 7.65 12.80 -3.64
CA LEU A 42 6.24 13.20 -3.58
C LEU A 42 5.82 13.81 -4.91
N ARG A 43 5.02 13.08 -5.69
CA ARG A 43 4.64 13.46 -7.05
C ARG A 43 3.21 13.97 -7.12
N LYS A 44 2.99 14.97 -7.97
CA LYS A 44 1.66 15.44 -8.40
C LYS A 44 1.31 14.97 -9.82
N ASP A 45 2.18 14.16 -10.40
CA ASP A 45 2.08 13.52 -11.70
C ASP A 45 2.40 12.02 -11.57
N TYR A 46 2.25 11.30 -12.67
CA TYR A 46 2.59 9.88 -12.70
C TYR A 46 4.10 9.67 -12.58
N PRO A 47 4.53 8.55 -11.94
CA PRO A 47 5.92 8.12 -12.02
C PRO A 47 6.37 7.93 -13.48
N PRO A 48 7.67 8.04 -13.78
CA PRO A 48 8.17 7.84 -15.14
C PRO A 48 7.67 6.53 -15.74
N ASN A 49 7.14 6.58 -16.97
CA ASN A 49 6.62 5.44 -17.74
C ASN A 49 5.39 4.75 -17.14
N ALA A 50 4.83 5.22 -16.03
CA ALA A 50 3.60 4.65 -15.50
C ALA A 50 2.42 4.97 -16.42
N PRO A 51 1.53 4.00 -16.68
CA PRO A 51 0.29 4.27 -17.40
C PRO A 51 -0.64 5.14 -16.55
N GLU A 52 -1.51 5.90 -17.23
CA GLU A 52 -2.57 6.65 -16.55
C GLU A 52 -3.51 5.72 -15.78
N HIS A 53 -3.96 6.19 -14.60
CA HIS A 53 -4.91 5.48 -13.78
C HIS A 53 -6.29 5.41 -14.44
N GLY A 54 -6.89 4.22 -14.45
CA GLY A 54 -8.21 3.96 -15.02
C GLY A 54 -8.26 2.72 -15.89
N GLY A 55 -9.44 2.21 -16.16
CA GLY A 55 -9.63 0.98 -16.92
C GLY A 55 -8.80 -0.18 -16.35
N ASP A 56 -7.99 -0.81 -17.20
CA ASP A 56 -7.13 -1.93 -16.78
C ASP A 56 -5.90 -1.52 -15.95
N ASN A 57 -5.67 -0.21 -15.77
CA ASN A 57 -4.50 0.34 -15.08
C ASN A 57 -4.84 0.88 -13.68
N GLN A 58 -5.74 0.22 -12.96
CA GLN A 58 -6.16 0.66 -11.61
C GLN A 58 -4.98 0.57 -10.63
N TYR A 59 -4.54 1.72 -10.10
CA TYR A 59 -3.44 1.84 -9.12
C TYR A 59 -2.06 1.30 -9.58
N ASN A 60 -1.87 0.98 -10.86
CA ASN A 60 -0.60 0.49 -11.39
C ASN A 60 0.56 1.44 -11.10
N PHE A 61 0.31 2.76 -11.06
CA PHE A 61 1.30 3.79 -10.75
C PHE A 61 2.02 3.58 -9.39
N LYS A 62 1.41 2.87 -8.44
CA LYS A 62 2.07 2.55 -7.16
C LYS A 62 3.30 1.66 -7.38
N VAL A 63 3.17 0.63 -8.21
CA VAL A 63 4.31 -0.26 -8.54
C VAL A 63 5.42 0.54 -9.21
N TRP A 64 5.09 1.43 -10.15
CA TRP A 64 6.06 2.28 -10.84
C TRP A 64 6.76 3.26 -9.88
N ALA A 65 6.05 3.79 -8.88
CA ALA A 65 6.64 4.64 -7.86
C ALA A 65 7.66 3.88 -6.99
N PHE A 66 7.36 2.64 -6.62
CA PHE A 66 8.35 1.78 -5.94
C PHE A 66 9.55 1.46 -6.82
N GLU A 67 9.33 1.13 -8.11
CA GLU A 67 10.43 0.88 -9.05
C GLU A 67 11.33 2.08 -9.23
N GLU A 68 10.77 3.27 -9.35
CA GLU A 68 11.55 4.51 -9.39
C GLU A 68 12.44 4.63 -8.15
N ALA A 69 11.88 4.49 -6.95
CA ALA A 69 12.64 4.58 -5.70
C ALA A 69 13.76 3.53 -5.62
N PHE A 70 13.46 2.27 -5.96
CA PHE A 70 14.46 1.21 -5.95
C PHE A 70 15.54 1.41 -7.02
N SER A 71 15.20 1.92 -8.22
CA SER A 71 16.15 2.15 -9.31
C SER A 71 17.22 3.19 -8.98
N ILE A 72 16.89 4.18 -8.16
CA ILE A 72 17.83 5.22 -7.70
C ILE A 72 18.53 4.82 -6.39
N GLY A 73 18.28 3.60 -5.91
CA GLY A 73 19.05 2.91 -4.88
C GLY A 73 18.49 3.05 -3.47
N PHE A 74 17.23 3.38 -3.27
CA PHE A 74 16.58 3.22 -1.97
C PHE A 74 16.34 1.73 -1.69
N GLU A 75 16.46 1.32 -0.44
CA GLU A 75 16.28 -0.06 0.00
C GLU A 75 15.01 -0.24 0.83
N VAL A 76 14.71 0.72 1.71
CA VAL A 76 13.53 0.73 2.56
C VAL A 76 12.61 1.86 2.12
N VAL A 77 11.48 1.51 1.53
CA VAL A 77 10.55 2.47 0.94
C VAL A 77 9.19 2.37 1.60
N ILE A 78 8.65 3.51 2.03
CA ILE A 78 7.30 3.64 2.56
C ILE A 78 6.42 4.38 1.55
N TRP A 79 5.38 3.70 1.04
CA TRP A 79 4.31 4.32 0.29
C TRP A 79 3.31 4.95 1.25
N CYS A 80 2.92 6.18 0.98
CA CYS A 80 1.81 6.87 1.63
C CYS A 80 0.81 7.33 0.57
N ASP A 81 -0.45 6.93 0.66
CA ASP A 81 -1.51 7.53 -0.17
C ASP A 81 -1.58 9.04 0.11
N SER A 82 -1.97 9.84 -0.88
CA SER A 82 -2.11 11.30 -0.74
C SER A 82 -3.15 11.73 0.30
N SER A 83 -4.01 10.81 0.74
CA SER A 83 -4.94 11.01 1.86
C SER A 83 -4.27 11.01 3.23
N LEU A 84 -3.03 10.53 3.34
CA LEU A 84 -2.29 10.45 4.60
C LEU A 84 -1.60 11.78 4.96
N TYR A 85 -1.40 11.98 6.26
CA TYR A 85 -0.48 12.98 6.79
C TYR A 85 0.20 12.45 8.05
N ALA A 86 1.46 12.83 8.26
CA ALA A 86 2.23 12.42 9.43
C ALA A 86 1.82 13.23 10.65
N VAL A 87 1.73 12.57 11.80
CA VAL A 87 1.47 13.19 13.11
C VAL A 87 2.64 13.01 14.07
N GLU A 88 3.48 11.98 13.81
CA GLU A 88 4.72 11.72 14.51
C GLU A 88 5.81 11.34 13.49
N ASN A 89 7.08 11.38 13.92
CA ASN A 89 8.21 11.02 13.08
C ASN A 89 8.12 9.55 12.65
N PRO A 90 8.17 9.23 11.33
CA PRO A 90 7.94 7.89 10.82
C PRO A 90 9.09 6.89 11.05
N MET A 91 10.17 7.26 11.74
CA MET A 91 11.30 6.38 12.01
C MET A 91 10.92 5.01 12.59
N PRO A 92 10.00 4.88 13.56
CA PRO A 92 9.60 3.56 14.08
C PRO A 92 9.05 2.62 13.00
N LEU A 93 8.32 3.15 12.01
CA LEU A 93 7.85 2.35 10.88
C LEU A 93 9.01 1.89 9.99
N PHE A 94 10.00 2.75 9.72
CA PHE A 94 11.20 2.36 8.98
C PHE A 94 12.00 1.28 9.72
N ASP A 95 12.16 1.40 11.04
CA ASP A 95 12.83 0.37 11.85
C ASP A 95 12.09 -0.96 11.77
N TYR A 96 10.76 -0.94 11.86
CA TYR A 96 9.92 -2.12 11.72
C TYR A 96 10.09 -2.78 10.34
N VAL A 97 9.96 -2.02 9.26
CA VAL A 97 10.10 -2.52 7.87
C VAL A 97 11.50 -3.05 7.59
N ASN A 98 12.52 -2.38 8.14
CA ASN A 98 13.90 -2.81 8.00
C ASN A 98 14.14 -4.22 8.58
N VAL A 99 13.52 -4.54 9.71
CA VAL A 99 13.66 -5.84 10.37
C VAL A 99 12.75 -6.88 9.74
N ASN A 100 11.47 -6.55 9.51
CA ASN A 100 10.45 -7.51 9.11
C ASN A 100 10.29 -7.68 7.60
N GLY A 101 10.82 -6.75 6.82
CA GLY A 101 10.78 -6.74 5.36
C GLY A 101 9.55 -6.08 4.75
N LEU A 102 8.41 -6.14 5.44
CA LEU A 102 7.11 -5.64 4.98
C LEU A 102 6.32 -5.00 6.12
N TYR A 103 5.51 -4.02 5.77
CA TYR A 103 4.44 -3.48 6.62
C TYR A 103 3.18 -3.19 5.79
N PHE A 104 2.05 -3.63 6.33
CA PHE A 104 0.69 -3.33 5.87
C PHE A 104 -0.23 -3.18 7.08
N PHE A 105 -1.41 -2.62 6.89
CA PHE A 105 -2.44 -2.60 7.92
C PHE A 105 -3.74 -3.25 7.42
N LYS A 106 -4.55 -3.81 8.32
CA LYS A 106 -5.81 -4.47 7.98
C LYS A 106 -6.87 -3.47 7.54
N SER A 107 -7.60 -3.78 6.47
CA SER A 107 -8.65 -2.90 5.92
C SER A 107 -9.98 -3.00 6.67
N GLY A 108 -10.16 -4.05 7.48
CA GLY A 108 -11.44 -4.38 8.13
C GLY A 108 -12.34 -5.30 7.31
N TYR A 109 -11.92 -5.71 6.10
CA TYR A 109 -12.62 -6.69 5.25
C TYR A 109 -11.88 -8.02 5.24
N SER A 110 -12.58 -9.11 4.88
CA SER A 110 -11.91 -10.36 4.50
C SER A 110 -11.53 -10.32 3.02
N LEU A 111 -10.52 -11.10 2.67
CA LEU A 111 -10.13 -11.23 1.28
C LEU A 111 -11.21 -11.94 0.42
N ALA A 112 -12.07 -12.77 1.03
CA ALA A 112 -13.24 -13.34 0.36
C ALA A 112 -14.22 -12.27 -0.12
N GLU A 113 -14.32 -11.15 0.59
CA GLU A 113 -15.24 -10.04 0.26
C GLU A 113 -14.72 -9.14 -0.87
N THR A 114 -13.43 -9.12 -1.13
CA THR A 114 -12.81 -8.11 -2.00
C THR A 114 -12.03 -8.66 -3.19
N ALA A 115 -11.58 -9.93 -3.14
CA ALA A 115 -10.90 -10.57 -4.27
C ALA A 115 -11.89 -10.85 -5.40
N THR A 116 -11.57 -10.46 -6.64
CA THR A 116 -12.38 -10.78 -7.82
C THR A 116 -12.28 -12.27 -8.16
N ASP A 117 -13.24 -12.80 -8.95
CA ASP A 117 -13.16 -14.19 -9.46
C ASP A 117 -11.91 -14.38 -10.32
N LYS A 118 -11.54 -13.37 -11.10
CA LYS A 118 -10.32 -13.38 -11.90
C LYS A 118 -9.08 -13.56 -11.01
N LEU A 119 -9.00 -12.84 -9.90
CA LEU A 119 -7.88 -12.93 -8.96
C LEU A 119 -7.84 -14.28 -8.24
N CYS A 120 -8.98 -14.80 -7.79
CA CYS A 120 -9.07 -16.12 -7.17
C CYS A 120 -8.62 -17.24 -8.13
N ASN A 121 -9.10 -17.20 -9.38
CA ASN A 121 -8.73 -18.16 -10.41
C ASN A 121 -7.24 -18.07 -10.77
N TYR A 122 -6.70 -16.87 -10.93
CA TYR A 122 -5.28 -16.67 -11.21
C TYR A 122 -4.38 -17.20 -10.09
N ALA A 123 -4.76 -17.00 -8.85
CA ALA A 123 -4.03 -17.47 -7.68
C ALA A 123 -4.23 -18.97 -7.40
N ASP A 124 -5.18 -19.64 -8.07
CA ASP A 124 -5.62 -21.02 -7.79
C ASP A 124 -6.06 -21.18 -6.31
N VAL A 125 -6.97 -20.30 -5.88
CA VAL A 125 -7.48 -20.26 -4.49
C VAL A 125 -9.00 -20.28 -4.50
N GLN A 126 -9.59 -21.16 -3.70
CA GLN A 126 -11.04 -21.18 -3.49
C GLN A 126 -11.42 -20.03 -2.54
N ARG A 127 -12.40 -19.22 -2.94
CA ARG A 127 -12.84 -18.02 -2.20
C ARG A 127 -13.26 -18.33 -0.76
N GLU A 128 -13.88 -19.49 -0.53
CA GLU A 128 -14.33 -19.93 0.79
C GLU A 128 -13.18 -20.09 1.79
N THR A 129 -11.98 -20.37 1.32
CA THR A 129 -10.79 -20.45 2.18
C THR A 129 -10.28 -19.09 2.63
N LEU A 130 -10.81 -17.99 2.05
CA LEU A 130 -10.42 -16.62 2.32
C LEU A 130 -11.35 -15.90 3.31
N ILE A 131 -12.39 -16.56 3.85
CA ILE A 131 -13.40 -15.93 4.72
C ILE A 131 -12.73 -15.31 5.97
N ASP A 132 -11.80 -16.05 6.60
CA ASP A 132 -11.09 -15.61 7.80
C ASP A 132 -9.73 -14.95 7.48
N VAL A 133 -9.43 -14.72 6.20
CA VAL A 133 -8.20 -14.06 5.77
C VAL A 133 -8.44 -12.55 5.69
N SER A 134 -7.75 -11.80 6.54
CA SER A 134 -7.83 -10.33 6.49
C SER A 134 -7.29 -9.78 5.18
N GLU A 135 -8.00 -8.85 4.58
CA GLU A 135 -7.45 -7.99 3.56
C GLU A 135 -6.56 -6.91 4.19
N PHE A 136 -5.43 -6.62 3.55
CA PHE A 136 -4.51 -5.56 3.95
C PHE A 136 -4.63 -4.36 3.02
N ALA A 137 -4.79 -3.19 3.60
CA ALA A 137 -4.91 -1.95 2.85
C ALA A 137 -3.56 -1.49 2.28
N THR A 138 -3.61 -0.91 1.09
CA THR A 138 -2.43 -0.38 0.38
C THR A 138 -2.30 1.15 0.46
N GLY A 139 -2.99 1.77 1.40
CA GLY A 139 -2.84 3.21 1.68
C GLY A 139 -1.52 3.55 2.36
N LEU A 140 -1.00 2.63 3.19
CA LEU A 140 0.33 2.71 3.81
C LEU A 140 1.02 1.37 3.61
N ILE A 141 2.11 1.36 2.85
CA ILE A 141 2.89 0.15 2.53
C ILE A 141 4.35 0.39 2.89
N GLY A 142 4.96 -0.53 3.64
CA GLY A 142 6.40 -0.54 3.85
C GLY A 142 7.05 -1.74 3.17
N VAL A 143 8.13 -1.50 2.41
CA VAL A 143 8.89 -2.55 1.72
C VAL A 143 10.38 -2.34 1.91
N ASN A 144 11.08 -3.38 2.36
CA ASN A 144 12.53 -3.46 2.31
C ASN A 144 12.93 -4.45 1.20
N ILE A 145 13.42 -3.92 0.06
CA ILE A 145 13.77 -4.75 -1.11
C ILE A 145 15.05 -5.59 -0.87
N SER A 146 15.86 -5.24 0.12
CA SER A 146 17.04 -6.04 0.54
C SER A 146 16.66 -7.22 1.44
N ASN A 147 15.43 -7.22 1.99
CA ASN A 147 14.88 -8.34 2.74
C ASN A 147 14.22 -9.34 1.76
N PRO A 148 14.49 -10.67 1.89
CA PRO A 148 13.90 -11.67 0.98
C PRO A 148 12.38 -11.60 0.88
N LYS A 149 11.67 -11.40 2.02
CA LYS A 149 10.19 -11.27 2.02
C LYS A 149 9.71 -10.04 1.26
N GLY A 150 10.35 -8.88 1.49
CA GLY A 150 10.00 -7.64 0.78
C GLY A 150 10.25 -7.76 -0.71
N LYS A 151 11.38 -8.36 -1.10
CA LYS A 151 11.73 -8.60 -2.49
C LYS A 151 10.77 -9.57 -3.19
N GLU A 152 10.43 -10.67 -2.55
CA GLU A 152 9.49 -11.67 -3.08
C GLU A 152 8.10 -11.04 -3.28
N TRP A 153 7.58 -10.40 -2.23
CA TRP A 153 6.29 -9.73 -2.31
C TRP A 153 6.25 -8.69 -3.43
N PHE A 154 7.23 -7.79 -3.51
CA PHE A 154 7.24 -6.72 -4.51
C PHE A 154 7.33 -7.27 -5.94
N ASN A 155 8.19 -8.24 -6.20
CA ASN A 155 8.32 -8.86 -7.53
C ASN A 155 7.02 -9.56 -7.96
N THR A 156 6.36 -10.25 -7.01
CA THR A 156 5.08 -10.93 -7.28
C THR A 156 3.96 -9.90 -7.50
N TRP A 157 3.93 -8.80 -6.72
CA TRP A 157 2.95 -7.73 -6.89
C TRP A 157 3.09 -7.03 -8.24
N LYS A 158 4.32 -6.77 -8.66
CA LYS A 158 4.63 -6.27 -10.00
C LYS A 158 4.15 -7.25 -11.08
N GLN A 159 4.38 -8.56 -10.92
CA GLN A 159 3.91 -9.56 -11.88
C GLN A 159 2.37 -9.60 -11.94
N TYR A 160 1.69 -9.55 -10.79
CA TYR A 160 0.23 -9.46 -10.75
C TYR A 160 -0.30 -8.22 -11.47
N MET A 161 0.36 -7.08 -11.32
CA MET A 161 0.04 -5.87 -12.07
C MET A 161 0.17 -6.10 -13.59
N ILE A 162 1.30 -6.66 -14.04
CA ILE A 162 1.58 -6.94 -15.46
C ILE A 162 0.52 -7.89 -16.04
N ASP A 163 0.10 -8.89 -15.28
CA ASP A 163 -0.91 -9.88 -15.68
C ASP A 163 -2.35 -9.35 -15.55
N GLY A 164 -2.52 -8.07 -15.19
CA GLY A 164 -3.80 -7.39 -15.11
C GLY A 164 -4.65 -7.79 -13.91
N MET A 165 -4.03 -8.23 -12.81
CA MET A 165 -4.74 -8.62 -11.57
C MET A 165 -5.17 -7.43 -10.73
N PHE A 166 -4.73 -6.21 -11.05
CA PHE A 166 -5.25 -4.95 -10.47
C PHE A 166 -6.46 -4.41 -11.25
N GLY A 167 -6.81 -5.07 -12.37
CA GLY A 167 -7.92 -4.64 -13.21
C GLY A 167 -9.28 -4.79 -12.54
N GLY A 168 -10.24 -4.08 -13.10
CA GLY A 168 -11.64 -4.06 -12.74
C GLY A 168 -12.34 -3.01 -13.59
N ASN A 169 -13.68 -3.06 -13.69
CA ASN A 169 -14.41 -2.09 -14.52
C ASN A 169 -14.28 -0.66 -13.95
N ARG A 170 -14.25 -0.55 -12.64
CA ARG A 170 -14.06 0.70 -11.88
C ARG A 170 -13.55 0.39 -10.47
N VAL A 171 -13.11 1.43 -9.78
CA VAL A 171 -12.73 1.33 -8.35
C VAL A 171 -13.95 0.93 -7.53
N HIS A 172 -13.77 -0.05 -6.65
CA HIS A 172 -14.81 -0.60 -5.78
C HIS A 172 -16.04 -1.10 -6.55
N ASP A 173 -15.83 -1.80 -7.67
CA ASP A 173 -16.91 -2.35 -8.47
C ASP A 173 -17.54 -3.58 -7.79
N GLU A 174 -18.83 -3.52 -7.54
CA GLU A 174 -19.63 -4.60 -6.97
C GLU A 174 -19.98 -5.68 -8.01
N ASN A 175 -19.74 -5.41 -9.30
CA ASN A 175 -20.08 -6.30 -10.41
C ASN A 175 -18.90 -7.14 -10.92
N ASP A 176 -17.72 -7.00 -10.34
CA ASP A 176 -16.52 -7.77 -10.75
C ASP A 176 -16.58 -9.26 -10.37
N SER A 177 -17.58 -9.69 -9.61
CA SER A 177 -17.87 -11.08 -9.30
C SER A 177 -19.35 -11.27 -8.98
N GLN A 178 -19.89 -12.46 -9.27
CA GLN A 178 -21.24 -12.86 -8.90
C GLN A 178 -21.28 -13.78 -7.67
N HIS A 179 -20.15 -14.00 -7.04
CA HIS A 179 -20.06 -14.88 -5.88
C HIS A 179 -20.73 -14.21 -4.63
N HIS A 180 -21.54 -14.95 -3.91
CA HIS A 180 -22.33 -14.44 -2.80
C HIS A 180 -21.53 -13.83 -1.62
N LEU A 181 -20.25 -14.20 -1.47
CA LEU A 181 -19.35 -13.61 -0.48
C LEU A 181 -18.68 -12.32 -0.96
N PHE A 182 -18.66 -12.06 -2.28
CA PHE A 182 -18.02 -10.89 -2.84
C PHE A 182 -18.87 -9.63 -2.59
N LYS A 183 -18.22 -8.54 -2.19
CA LYS A 183 -18.86 -7.25 -1.98
C LYS A 183 -18.46 -6.22 -3.03
N PHE A 184 -17.17 -6.04 -3.23
CA PHE A 184 -16.61 -5.09 -4.21
C PHE A 184 -15.11 -5.33 -4.42
N SER A 185 -14.62 -4.96 -5.60
CA SER A 185 -13.20 -5.09 -5.91
C SER A 185 -12.37 -3.99 -5.24
N ARG A 186 -11.15 -4.36 -4.81
CA ARG A 186 -10.17 -3.46 -4.19
C ARG A 186 -8.83 -3.47 -4.91
N GLN A 187 -8.81 -3.88 -6.17
CA GLN A 187 -7.73 -3.81 -7.16
C GLN A 187 -6.34 -4.22 -6.59
N ASP A 188 -5.42 -3.27 -6.53
CA ASP A 188 -4.04 -3.45 -6.03
C ASP A 188 -4.00 -4.00 -4.60
N GLN A 189 -4.98 -3.65 -3.78
CA GLN A 189 -5.10 -4.04 -2.38
C GLN A 189 -5.46 -5.52 -2.23
N SER A 190 -6.49 -6.01 -2.96
CA SER A 190 -6.85 -7.43 -2.95
C SER A 190 -5.74 -8.29 -3.56
N ALA A 191 -5.09 -7.81 -4.64
CA ALA A 191 -3.94 -8.49 -5.24
C ALA A 191 -2.77 -8.61 -4.25
N SER A 192 -2.42 -7.52 -3.56
CA SER A 192 -1.41 -7.51 -2.50
C SER A 192 -1.74 -8.52 -1.39
N SER A 193 -2.98 -8.52 -0.92
CA SER A 193 -3.43 -9.41 0.15
C SER A 193 -3.42 -10.89 -0.24
N MET A 194 -3.77 -11.20 -1.50
CA MET A 194 -3.67 -12.56 -2.05
C MET A 194 -2.22 -13.06 -2.05
N ILE A 195 -1.28 -12.20 -2.39
CA ILE A 195 0.15 -12.54 -2.38
C ILE A 195 0.60 -12.82 -0.94
N LEU A 196 0.25 -11.96 0.01
CA LEU A 196 0.57 -12.16 1.43
C LEU A 196 0.01 -13.50 1.95
N TYR A 197 -1.25 -13.82 1.60
CA TYR A 197 -1.86 -15.10 1.93
C TYR A 197 -1.07 -16.29 1.37
N LYS A 198 -0.68 -16.24 0.08
CA LYS A 198 0.12 -17.30 -0.56
C LYS A 198 1.53 -17.43 0.03
N MET A 199 2.10 -16.35 0.55
CA MET A 199 3.36 -16.36 1.29
C MET A 199 3.22 -16.82 2.75
N GLY A 200 2.01 -17.17 3.20
CA GLY A 200 1.74 -17.54 4.60
C GLY A 200 1.85 -16.38 5.58
N ILE A 201 1.74 -15.14 5.11
CA ILE A 201 1.85 -13.94 5.93
C ILE A 201 0.44 -13.49 6.33
N THR A 202 0.04 -13.80 7.55
CA THR A 202 -1.28 -13.46 8.10
C THR A 202 -1.27 -12.21 8.99
N THR A 203 -0.07 -11.75 9.37
CA THR A 203 0.15 -10.54 10.16
C THR A 203 1.35 -9.79 9.60
N CYS A 204 1.19 -8.53 9.30
CA CYS A 204 2.22 -7.65 8.75
C CYS A 204 2.33 -6.36 9.57
N GLY A 205 2.71 -6.52 10.81
CA GLY A 205 2.65 -5.45 11.79
C GLY A 205 1.41 -5.62 12.65
N GLU A 206 1.49 -5.14 13.86
CA GLU A 206 0.30 -4.99 14.70
C GLU A 206 -0.45 -3.79 14.15
N THR A 207 -1.55 -4.05 13.56
CA THR A 207 -2.27 -3.34 12.53
C THR A 207 -2.80 -1.96 12.90
N GLU A 208 -2.70 -1.59 14.14
CA GLU A 208 -3.26 -0.34 14.69
C GLU A 208 -2.16 0.59 15.20
N ASP A 209 -0.88 0.17 15.03
CA ASP A 209 0.22 0.87 15.70
C ASP A 209 0.77 2.06 14.93
N PHE A 210 0.62 2.14 13.61
CA PHE A 210 1.21 3.22 12.82
C PHE A 210 0.22 4.07 12.02
N LEU A 211 -1.01 3.59 11.83
CA LEU A 211 -2.03 4.27 11.06
C LEU A 211 -3.38 4.29 11.78
N ALA A 212 -4.04 5.43 11.78
CA ALA A 212 -5.42 5.56 12.23
C ALA A 212 -6.27 6.38 11.25
N TYR A 213 -7.57 6.10 11.24
CA TYR A 213 -8.58 6.98 10.68
C TYR A 213 -8.96 8.01 11.74
N LYS A 214 -9.15 9.27 11.34
CA LYS A 214 -9.39 10.40 12.26
C LYS A 214 -10.55 10.17 13.23
N ASP A 215 -11.56 9.41 12.82
CA ASP A 215 -12.81 9.19 13.58
C ASP A 215 -12.85 7.83 14.29
N THR A 216 -11.75 7.07 14.33
CA THR A 216 -11.68 5.79 15.05
C THR A 216 -10.88 5.94 16.35
N GLY A 217 -11.24 5.12 17.36
CA GLY A 217 -10.42 5.00 18.57
C GLY A 217 -9.03 4.46 18.22
N TYR A 218 -7.99 5.10 18.71
CA TYR A 218 -6.59 4.71 18.47
C TYR A 218 -5.73 4.98 19.73
N ASN A 219 -4.58 4.33 19.78
CA ASN A 219 -3.57 4.65 20.80
C ASN A 219 -2.68 5.80 20.29
N PRO A 220 -2.79 7.03 20.88
CA PRO A 220 -2.04 8.19 20.39
C PRO A 220 -0.52 8.02 20.45
N ASP A 221 -0.01 7.17 21.36
CA ASP A 221 1.43 6.98 21.56
C ASP A 221 2.10 6.15 20.44
N LYS A 222 1.29 5.54 19.57
CA LYS A 222 1.78 4.62 18.53
C LYS A 222 1.52 5.12 17.11
N ILE A 223 0.54 6.01 16.93
CA ILE A 223 0.13 6.45 15.59
C ILE A 223 1.16 7.40 14.99
N LEU A 224 1.61 7.07 13.79
CA LEU A 224 2.53 7.89 13.00
C LEU A 224 1.83 8.64 11.88
N PHE A 225 0.75 8.08 11.36
CA PHE A 225 -0.03 8.64 10.26
C PHE A 225 -1.53 8.61 10.53
N PHE A 226 -2.21 9.67 10.08
CA PHE A 226 -3.67 9.72 10.00
C PHE A 226 -4.14 9.68 8.55
N VAL A 227 -5.29 9.00 8.31
CA VAL A 227 -6.09 9.16 7.10
C VAL A 227 -7.00 10.37 7.30
N GLY A 228 -6.72 11.44 6.59
CA GLY A 228 -7.60 12.63 6.56
C GLY A 228 -8.35 12.69 5.24
N GLY A 229 -9.62 13.10 5.28
CA GLY A 229 -10.35 13.44 4.06
C GLY A 229 -9.56 14.47 3.23
N ILE A 230 -9.59 14.32 1.92
CA ILE A 230 -8.99 15.27 0.97
C ILE A 230 -10.09 16.21 0.48
#